data_0861e33d6baac7e9b8d4d49a2da1e5b0
#
_entry.id   0861e33d6baac7e9b8d4d49a2da1e5b0
#
_cell.length_a   1.000
_cell.length_b   1.000
_cell.length_c   1.000
_cell.angle_alpha   90.00
_cell.angle_beta   90.00
_cell.angle_gamma   90.00
#
_symmetry.space_group_name_H-M   'P 1'
#
loop_
_entity.id
_entity.type
_entity.pdbx_description
1 polymer ?
#
loop_
_entity_poly.entity_id
_entity_poly.type
_entity_poly.pdbx_seq_one_letter_code
_entity_poly.pdbx_strand_id
1 'polypeptide(L)'
;MPWIDPMGRMLNAASTPKEPRTSTGSATVGCALPEVRRHPVRHPDDYGIALPDWLRECIANVPPGIGQSCPTDAEALLVSAFDFGFQLHEGQFRASGDPYIVHPVAVADLLRDIGASAPVIAAGSSTTWSRHRRHPRSDRAALRSEVRELVEGVTKLGGIHFNDRTEAQAENLRRMFLAMASDIRVVLVKLADRLHNMRTLGALKEEKRQRIARETREIYAPLANRLGIGRFKWELEDLAFKLLEPEAFREIQEEVATKRSEREQRLGVTVGLLNERLERAGLEHCEVSGRPKHLFGIWSKMQ
;
A
#
# COMPACT_ATOMS: atom_id res chain seq x y z
N MET A 1 35.80 7.18 16.49
CA MET A 1 36.63 6.93 15.31
C MET A 1 36.27 7.96 14.25
N PRO A 2 37.19 8.77 13.74
CA PRO A 2 36.92 9.76 12.71
C PRO A 2 36.71 9.08 11.37
N TRP A 3 35.79 9.62 10.59
CA TRP A 3 35.46 9.15 9.24
C TRP A 3 36.55 9.58 8.26
N ILE A 4 37.05 8.62 7.49
CA ILE A 4 38.05 8.82 6.44
C ILE A 4 37.38 8.53 5.10
N ASP A 5 37.61 9.37 4.07
CA ASP A 5 37.08 9.15 2.72
C ASP A 5 37.80 7.99 2.01
N PRO A 6 37.28 7.45 0.92
CA PRO A 6 37.87 6.32 0.20
C PRO A 6 39.27 6.62 -0.40
N MET A 7 39.77 7.85 -0.29
CA MET A 7 41.08 8.29 -0.75
C MET A 7 42.05 8.67 0.40
N GLY A 8 41.69 8.39 1.67
CA GLY A 8 42.59 8.55 2.82
C GLY A 8 42.76 10.00 3.32
N ARG A 9 41.84 10.91 3.06
CA ARG A 9 41.95 12.30 3.51
C ARG A 9 41.07 12.56 4.74
N MET A 10 41.66 13.20 5.74
CA MET A 10 40.96 13.69 6.94
C MET A 10 40.11 14.92 6.57
N LEU A 11 38.82 14.85 6.87
CA LEU A 11 37.91 16.02 6.80
C LEU A 11 38.06 16.83 8.10
N ASN A 12 38.67 18.01 8.01
CA ASN A 12 38.79 18.95 9.11
C ASN A 12 37.42 19.63 9.40
N ALA A 13 36.93 19.45 10.60
CA ALA A 13 35.83 20.21 11.16
C ALA A 13 36.35 21.57 11.64
N ALA A 14 36.08 22.64 10.87
CA ALA A 14 36.04 24.01 11.41
C ALA A 14 35.53 25.00 10.35
N SER A 15 34.25 25.33 10.40
CA SER A 15 33.79 26.70 10.15
C SER A 15 32.34 26.82 10.63
N THR A 16 32.19 27.51 11.76
CA THR A 16 30.93 27.99 12.31
C THR A 16 30.24 28.93 11.33
N PRO A 17 28.94 28.74 11.02
CA PRO A 17 28.18 29.74 10.29
C PRO A 17 27.83 30.92 11.23
N LYS A 18 28.06 32.12 10.75
CA LYS A 18 27.60 33.39 11.35
C LYS A 18 26.06 33.40 11.45
N GLU A 19 25.57 33.76 12.61
CA GLU A 19 24.16 34.09 12.85
C GLU A 19 23.67 35.19 11.89
N PRO A 20 22.51 35.03 11.25
CA PRO A 20 21.86 36.13 10.56
C PRO A 20 21.05 36.97 11.56
N ARG A 21 21.25 38.29 11.47
CA ARG A 21 20.58 39.32 12.22
C ARG A 21 19.06 39.16 12.18
N THR A 22 18.43 39.20 13.33
CA THR A 22 17.01 39.40 13.55
C THR A 22 16.50 40.64 12.86
N SER A 23 15.71 40.50 11.81
CA SER A 23 14.76 41.54 11.38
C SER A 23 13.36 40.97 11.62
N THR A 24 12.72 41.54 12.64
CA THR A 24 11.29 41.42 12.94
C THR A 24 10.49 41.94 11.75
N GLY A 25 9.95 41.02 11.00
CA GLY A 25 8.97 41.29 9.97
C GLY A 25 8.04 40.09 9.88
N SER A 26 6.98 40.06 10.69
CA SER A 26 5.88 39.10 10.60
C SER A 26 5.16 39.32 9.26
N ALA A 27 5.65 38.65 8.22
CA ALA A 27 4.87 38.45 7.01
C ALA A 27 4.24 37.05 7.12
N THR A 28 3.03 37.00 7.65
CA THR A 28 2.09 35.90 7.40
C THR A 28 1.90 35.82 5.89
N VAL A 29 2.70 34.97 5.25
CA VAL A 29 2.44 34.56 3.87
C VAL A 29 1.17 33.70 3.94
N GLY A 30 0.03 34.40 3.80
CA GLY A 30 -1.25 33.73 3.61
C GLY A 30 -1.16 32.92 2.33
N CYS A 31 -1.16 31.61 2.48
CA CYS A 31 -1.38 30.67 1.38
C CYS A 31 -2.83 30.84 0.93
N ALA A 32 -3.10 31.88 0.13
CA ALA A 32 -4.38 32.08 -0.54
C ALA A 32 -4.47 31.01 -1.65
N LEU A 33 -4.98 29.84 -1.27
CA LEU A 33 -5.35 28.80 -2.23
C LEU A 33 -6.60 29.27 -2.98
N PRO A 34 -6.68 29.08 -4.33
CA PRO A 34 -7.89 29.37 -5.06
C PRO A 34 -9.08 28.59 -4.49
N GLU A 35 -10.25 29.22 -4.48
CA GLU A 35 -11.50 28.66 -3.94
C GLU A 35 -11.87 27.35 -4.68
N VAL A 36 -11.38 26.23 -4.14
CA VAL A 36 -11.96 24.94 -4.44
C VAL A 36 -13.29 24.90 -3.72
N ARG A 37 -14.39 24.64 -4.42
CA ARG A 37 -15.70 24.39 -3.78
C ARG A 37 -15.54 23.13 -2.92
N ARG A 38 -15.27 23.35 -1.65
CA ARG A 38 -15.05 22.29 -0.66
C ARG A 38 -16.44 21.93 -0.13
N HIS A 39 -16.90 20.75 -0.49
CA HIS A 39 -18.09 20.19 0.13
C HIS A 39 -17.75 19.79 1.57
N PRO A 40 -18.66 19.97 2.53
CA PRO A 40 -18.46 19.45 3.88
C PRO A 40 -18.28 17.92 3.80
N VAL A 41 -17.40 17.37 4.62
CA VAL A 41 -17.24 15.92 4.75
C VAL A 41 -18.59 15.32 5.10
N ARG A 42 -19.00 14.30 4.35
CA ARG A 42 -20.30 13.64 4.52
C ARG A 42 -20.29 12.77 5.78
N HIS A 43 -21.46 12.48 6.33
CA HIS A 43 -21.58 11.47 7.38
C HIS A 43 -21.16 10.10 6.80
N PRO A 44 -20.54 9.18 7.61
CA PRO A 44 -20.10 7.87 7.11
C PRO A 44 -21.17 7.07 6.36
N ASP A 45 -22.42 7.18 6.76
CA ASP A 45 -23.54 6.45 6.15
C ASP A 45 -24.04 7.07 4.81
N ASP A 46 -23.69 8.33 4.52
CA ASP A 46 -24.07 9.03 3.30
C ASP A 46 -23.24 8.63 2.07
N TYR A 47 -22.15 7.87 2.29
CA TYR A 47 -21.29 7.41 1.18
C TYR A 47 -21.91 6.23 0.40
N GLY A 48 -22.92 5.54 0.93
CA GLY A 48 -23.60 4.43 0.25
C GLY A 48 -22.73 3.21 -0.04
N ILE A 49 -21.59 3.09 0.63
CA ILE A 49 -20.65 1.95 0.56
C ILE A 49 -20.27 1.47 1.96
N ALA A 50 -19.88 0.20 2.08
CA ALA A 50 -19.32 -0.31 3.32
C ALA A 50 -17.92 0.29 3.52
N LEU A 51 -17.77 1.11 4.57
CA LEU A 51 -16.49 1.67 4.99
C LEU A 51 -15.88 0.79 6.07
N PRO A 52 -14.53 0.59 6.08
CA PRO A 52 -13.83 -0.01 7.21
C PRO A 52 -14.05 0.81 8.50
N ASP A 53 -14.09 0.14 9.65
CA ASP A 53 -14.37 0.77 10.94
C ASP A 53 -13.41 1.92 11.24
N TRP A 54 -12.13 1.74 10.98
CA TRP A 54 -11.12 2.78 11.19
C TRP A 54 -11.39 4.06 10.38
N LEU A 55 -11.91 3.92 9.15
CA LEU A 55 -12.23 5.09 8.31
C LEU A 55 -13.52 5.77 8.77
N ARG A 56 -14.49 4.99 9.24
CA ARG A 56 -15.69 5.52 9.91
C ARG A 56 -15.34 6.35 11.15
N GLU A 57 -14.43 5.82 11.98
CA GLU A 57 -13.92 6.52 13.16
C GLU A 57 -13.20 7.81 12.78
N CYS A 58 -12.29 7.78 11.79
CA CYS A 58 -11.61 8.98 11.30
C CYS A 58 -12.61 10.04 10.81
N ILE A 59 -13.63 9.64 10.04
CA ILE A 59 -14.65 10.57 9.53
C ILE A 59 -15.47 11.16 10.68
N ALA A 60 -15.84 10.37 11.70
CA ALA A 60 -16.60 10.81 12.85
C ALA A 60 -15.82 11.78 13.75
N ASN A 61 -14.50 11.60 13.87
CA ASN A 61 -13.62 12.40 14.71
C ASN A 61 -13.19 13.74 14.06
N VAL A 62 -13.32 13.86 12.74
CA VAL A 62 -12.94 15.08 12.02
C VAL A 62 -14.03 16.15 12.19
N PRO A 63 -13.74 17.32 12.80
CA PRO A 63 -14.72 18.39 12.98
C PRO A 63 -15.26 18.88 11.63
N PRO A 64 -16.55 19.25 11.57
CA PRO A 64 -17.14 19.84 10.37
C PRO A 64 -16.40 21.15 10.01
N GLY A 65 -15.90 21.26 8.77
CA GLY A 65 -15.18 22.45 8.28
C GLY A 65 -13.68 22.26 8.05
N ILE A 66 -13.06 21.15 8.41
CA ILE A 66 -11.62 20.87 8.17
C ILE A 66 -11.21 20.92 6.69
N GLY A 67 -12.15 20.88 5.75
CA GLY A 67 -11.86 21.11 4.33
C GLY A 67 -11.24 22.49 4.01
N GLN A 68 -11.08 23.42 4.97
CA GLN A 68 -10.63 24.79 4.71
C GLN A 68 -9.15 25.05 4.98
N SER A 69 -8.44 24.16 5.70
CA SER A 69 -7.00 24.27 5.96
C SER A 69 -6.27 22.99 5.54
N CYS A 70 -4.98 23.12 5.19
CA CYS A 70 -4.16 21.94 4.93
C CYS A 70 -4.15 21.07 6.19
N PRO A 71 -4.58 19.80 6.13
CA PRO A 71 -4.70 18.99 7.33
C PRO A 71 -3.30 18.78 7.94
N THR A 72 -3.13 19.21 9.17
CA THR A 72 -1.90 19.00 9.95
C THR A 72 -1.89 17.64 10.63
N ASP A 73 -3.06 17.08 10.83
CA ASP A 73 -3.32 15.82 11.47
C ASP A 73 -3.41 14.66 10.47
N ALA A 74 -3.02 13.46 10.91
CA ALA A 74 -3.04 12.24 10.10
C ALA A 74 -4.46 11.80 9.71
N GLU A 75 -5.41 11.89 10.65
CA GLU A 75 -6.81 11.52 10.41
C GLU A 75 -7.47 12.46 9.41
N ALA A 76 -7.28 13.75 9.57
CA ALA A 76 -7.78 14.74 8.63
C ALA A 76 -7.22 14.56 7.21
N LEU A 77 -5.94 14.14 7.09
CA LEU A 77 -5.34 13.81 5.81
C LEU A 77 -6.04 12.61 5.15
N LEU A 78 -6.30 11.54 5.90
CA LEU A 78 -6.95 10.32 5.40
C LEU A 78 -8.40 10.62 4.96
N VAL A 79 -9.15 11.35 5.77
CA VAL A 79 -10.52 11.75 5.44
C VAL A 79 -10.57 12.63 4.20
N SER A 80 -9.67 13.63 4.10
CA SER A 80 -9.59 14.51 2.93
C SER A 80 -9.24 13.75 1.65
N ALA A 81 -8.30 12.80 1.74
CA ALA A 81 -7.91 11.96 0.60
C ALA A 81 -9.06 11.04 0.16
N PHE A 82 -9.79 10.46 1.13
CA PHE A 82 -10.93 9.60 0.85
C PHE A 82 -12.09 10.39 0.22
N ASP A 83 -12.49 11.51 0.82
CA ASP A 83 -13.61 12.33 0.32
C ASP A 83 -13.33 12.86 -1.09
N PHE A 84 -12.13 13.32 -1.34
CA PHE A 84 -11.69 13.70 -2.67
C PHE A 84 -11.75 12.53 -3.66
N GLY A 85 -11.26 11.35 -3.27
CA GLY A 85 -11.35 10.14 -4.08
C GLY A 85 -12.78 9.72 -4.36
N PHE A 86 -13.67 9.85 -3.37
CA PHE A 86 -15.10 9.55 -3.51
C PHE A 86 -15.77 10.46 -4.55
N GLN A 87 -15.54 11.77 -4.46
CA GLN A 87 -16.09 12.73 -5.42
C GLN A 87 -15.59 12.47 -6.86
N LEU A 88 -14.32 12.10 -7.03
CA LEU A 88 -13.76 11.77 -8.34
C LEU A 88 -14.35 10.51 -8.99
N HIS A 89 -14.79 9.57 -8.16
CA HIS A 89 -15.30 8.28 -8.61
C HIS A 89 -16.83 8.15 -8.49
N GLU A 90 -17.51 9.23 -8.15
CA GLU A 90 -18.97 9.25 -8.07
C GLU A 90 -19.59 8.81 -9.42
N GLY A 91 -20.49 7.84 -9.38
CA GLY A 91 -21.14 7.28 -10.57
C GLY A 91 -20.27 6.36 -11.42
N GLN A 92 -19.04 6.05 -11.02
CA GLN A 92 -18.16 5.10 -11.73
C GLN A 92 -18.26 3.71 -11.11
N PHE A 93 -18.26 2.69 -11.96
CA PHE A 93 -18.32 1.29 -11.56
C PHE A 93 -17.16 0.49 -12.16
N ARG A 94 -16.73 -0.55 -11.46
CA ARG A 94 -15.77 -1.54 -11.96
C ARG A 94 -16.45 -2.55 -12.88
N ALA A 95 -15.64 -3.36 -13.56
CA ALA A 95 -16.16 -4.48 -14.38
C ALA A 95 -16.94 -5.54 -13.56
N SER A 96 -16.74 -5.57 -12.24
CA SER A 96 -17.49 -6.40 -11.30
C SER A 96 -18.88 -5.85 -10.97
N GLY A 97 -19.19 -4.59 -11.32
CA GLY A 97 -20.40 -3.88 -10.93
C GLY A 97 -20.29 -3.08 -9.63
N ASP A 98 -19.21 -3.24 -8.88
CA ASP A 98 -18.98 -2.51 -7.64
C ASP A 98 -18.67 -1.03 -7.90
N PRO A 99 -19.06 -0.09 -7.00
CA PRO A 99 -18.63 1.30 -7.06
C PRO A 99 -17.10 1.39 -7.10
N TYR A 100 -16.56 2.24 -7.96
CA TYR A 100 -15.12 2.28 -8.20
C TYR A 100 -14.32 2.62 -6.93
N ILE A 101 -14.86 3.45 -6.06
CA ILE A 101 -14.24 3.88 -4.79
C ILE A 101 -13.93 2.73 -3.83
N VAL A 102 -14.63 1.59 -3.90
CA VAL A 102 -14.38 0.41 -3.06
C VAL A 102 -12.94 -0.08 -3.21
N HIS A 103 -12.36 0.04 -4.41
CA HIS A 103 -10.99 -0.37 -4.65
C HIS A 103 -9.94 0.52 -3.93
N PRO A 104 -9.94 1.84 -4.07
CA PRO A 104 -9.07 2.71 -3.29
C PRO A 104 -9.18 2.51 -1.77
N VAL A 105 -10.39 2.33 -1.26
CA VAL A 105 -10.63 2.04 0.16
C VAL A 105 -9.96 0.73 0.58
N ALA A 106 -10.15 -0.33 -0.19
CA ALA A 106 -9.51 -1.62 0.10
C ALA A 106 -7.97 -1.57 0.00
N VAL A 107 -7.41 -0.77 -0.91
CA VAL A 107 -5.97 -0.53 -1.00
C VAL A 107 -5.46 0.21 0.24
N ALA A 108 -6.18 1.23 0.70
CA ALA A 108 -5.86 1.96 1.92
C ALA A 108 -5.90 1.05 3.16
N ASP A 109 -6.89 0.17 3.26
CA ASP A 109 -7.03 -0.83 4.32
C ASP A 109 -5.85 -1.80 4.35
N LEU A 110 -5.45 -2.33 3.20
CA LEU A 110 -4.25 -3.18 3.07
C LEU A 110 -2.97 -2.49 3.51
N LEU A 111 -2.81 -1.20 3.17
CA LEU A 111 -1.64 -0.41 3.58
C LEU A 111 -1.64 -0.15 5.09
N ARG A 112 -2.80 0.10 5.67
CA ARG A 112 -2.96 0.24 7.12
C ARG A 112 -2.59 -1.05 7.85
N ASP A 113 -3.04 -2.19 7.37
CA ASP A 113 -2.76 -3.52 7.92
C ASP A 113 -1.26 -3.86 8.03
N ILE A 114 -0.44 -3.29 7.14
CA ILE A 114 1.02 -3.44 7.20
C ILE A 114 1.73 -2.30 7.96
N GLY A 115 0.99 -1.42 8.63
CA GLY A 115 1.53 -0.33 9.42
C GLY A 115 2.09 0.83 8.60
N ALA A 116 1.60 1.06 7.38
CA ALA A 116 2.04 2.19 6.56
C ALA A 116 1.64 3.54 7.19
N SER A 117 2.44 4.59 6.93
CA SER A 117 2.16 5.94 7.41
C SER A 117 0.94 6.56 6.70
N ALA A 118 0.29 7.54 7.34
CA ALA A 118 -0.89 8.21 6.81
C ALA A 118 -0.71 8.78 5.38
N PRO A 119 0.43 9.38 4.98
CA PRO A 119 0.65 9.79 3.59
C PRO A 119 0.62 8.63 2.59
N VAL A 120 1.13 7.45 2.97
CA VAL A 120 1.14 6.26 2.11
C VAL A 120 -0.27 5.69 1.96
N ILE A 121 -1.04 5.64 3.06
CA ILE A 121 -2.44 5.21 3.06
C ILE A 121 -3.28 6.17 2.21
N ALA A 122 -3.10 7.49 2.39
CA ALA A 122 -3.75 8.51 1.58
C ALA A 122 -3.40 8.40 0.09
N ALA A 123 -2.14 8.09 -0.24
CA ALA A 123 -1.74 7.84 -1.63
C ALA A 123 -2.39 6.58 -2.19
N GLY A 124 -2.59 5.53 -1.38
CA GLY A 124 -3.32 4.31 -1.73
C GLY A 124 -4.76 4.57 -2.12
N SER A 125 -5.47 5.40 -1.34
CA SER A 125 -6.83 5.83 -1.67
C SER A 125 -6.92 6.72 -2.91
N SER A 126 -5.77 7.18 -3.42
CA SER A 126 -5.64 8.16 -4.50
C SER A 126 -5.03 7.63 -5.80
N THR A 127 -4.66 6.35 -5.86
CA THR A 127 -3.90 5.75 -6.99
C THR A 127 -4.56 5.90 -8.36
N THR A 128 -5.85 6.15 -8.39
CA THR A 128 -6.63 6.27 -9.63
C THR A 128 -6.79 7.70 -10.15
N TRP A 129 -6.36 8.70 -9.39
CA TRP A 129 -6.50 10.12 -9.77
C TRP A 129 -5.76 10.50 -11.06
N SER A 130 -4.67 9.83 -11.35
CA SER A 130 -3.87 10.10 -12.53
C SER A 130 -4.55 9.78 -13.86
N ARG A 131 -5.57 8.93 -13.85
CA ARG A 131 -6.35 8.59 -15.06
C ARG A 131 -7.32 9.71 -15.45
N HIS A 132 -7.69 10.59 -14.51
CA HIS A 132 -8.58 11.72 -14.76
C HIS A 132 -7.79 12.99 -15.14
N ARG A 133 -7.27 13.04 -16.37
CA ARG A 133 -6.53 14.19 -16.93
C ARG A 133 -7.31 15.52 -16.98
N ARG A 134 -8.59 15.53 -16.63
CA ARG A 134 -9.51 16.67 -16.77
C ARG A 134 -9.70 17.53 -15.54
N HIS A 135 -9.09 17.17 -14.39
CA HIS A 135 -9.25 17.99 -13.18
C HIS A 135 -8.23 19.13 -13.12
N PRO A 136 -8.67 20.34 -12.74
CA PRO A 136 -7.82 21.52 -12.65
C PRO A 136 -6.65 21.29 -11.68
N ARG A 137 -5.53 21.97 -11.94
CA ARG A 137 -4.34 21.96 -11.06
C ARG A 137 -4.65 22.41 -9.63
N SER A 138 -5.75 23.14 -9.40
CA SER A 138 -6.25 23.59 -8.09
C SER A 138 -6.60 22.44 -7.14
N ASP A 139 -7.14 21.32 -7.67
CA ASP A 139 -7.56 20.19 -6.82
C ASP A 139 -6.37 19.40 -6.27
N ARG A 140 -5.23 19.47 -6.98
CA ARG A 140 -3.96 18.89 -6.52
C ARG A 140 -3.30 19.66 -5.36
N ALA A 141 -3.67 20.92 -5.16
CA ALA A 141 -3.14 21.75 -4.08
C ALA A 141 -3.78 21.41 -2.71
N ALA A 142 -4.91 20.69 -2.69
CA ALA A 142 -5.58 20.30 -1.45
C ALA A 142 -4.87 19.18 -0.68
N LEU A 143 -3.94 18.46 -1.34
CA LEU A 143 -3.16 17.40 -0.73
C LEU A 143 -1.73 17.86 -0.45
N ARG A 144 -1.15 17.32 0.63
CA ARG A 144 0.27 17.54 0.93
C ARG A 144 1.13 17.16 -0.26
N SER A 145 2.21 17.92 -0.51
CA SER A 145 3.18 17.64 -1.59
C SER A 145 3.66 16.19 -1.59
N GLU A 146 3.84 15.62 -0.40
CA GLU A 146 4.27 14.25 -0.18
C GLU A 146 3.29 13.21 -0.78
N VAL A 147 1.99 13.36 -0.55
CA VAL A 147 0.96 12.45 -1.11
C VAL A 147 0.94 12.57 -2.63
N ARG A 148 1.06 13.78 -3.15
CA ARG A 148 1.11 14.03 -4.60
C ARG A 148 2.32 13.35 -5.24
N GLU A 149 3.50 13.46 -4.64
CA GLU A 149 4.73 12.82 -5.14
C GLU A 149 4.60 11.30 -5.17
N LEU A 150 4.02 10.70 -4.12
CA LEU A 150 3.72 9.28 -4.06
C LEU A 150 2.75 8.85 -5.18
N VAL A 151 1.65 9.57 -5.37
CA VAL A 151 0.66 9.28 -6.42
C VAL A 151 1.27 9.42 -7.82
N GLU A 152 2.10 10.45 -8.05
CA GLU A 152 2.82 10.61 -9.31
C GLU A 152 3.81 9.46 -9.55
N GLY A 153 4.53 9.03 -8.50
CA GLY A 153 5.43 7.88 -8.55
C GLY A 153 4.70 6.59 -8.93
N VAL A 154 3.59 6.27 -8.26
CA VAL A 154 2.76 5.09 -8.57
C VAL A 154 2.22 5.13 -10.00
N THR A 155 1.85 6.32 -10.47
CA THR A 155 1.33 6.51 -11.84
C THR A 155 2.36 6.24 -12.91
N LYS A 156 3.57 6.74 -12.72
CA LYS A 156 4.70 6.52 -13.65
C LYS A 156 5.03 5.04 -13.82
N LEU A 157 4.77 4.23 -12.79
CA LEU A 157 4.92 2.77 -12.84
C LEU A 157 3.86 2.05 -13.67
N GLY A 158 2.71 2.68 -13.95
CA GLY A 158 1.54 2.03 -14.58
C GLY A 158 1.37 2.27 -16.09
N GLY A 159 2.18 3.08 -16.74
CA GLY A 159 1.79 3.80 -17.96
C GLY A 159 2.37 3.37 -19.30
N ILE A 160 2.93 2.16 -19.51
CA ILE A 160 3.50 1.81 -20.83
C ILE A 160 2.96 0.47 -21.34
N HIS A 161 2.51 0.51 -22.60
CA HIS A 161 2.14 -0.64 -23.40
C HIS A 161 3.37 -1.04 -24.23
N PHE A 162 3.77 -2.30 -24.12
CA PHE A 162 4.85 -2.88 -24.91
C PHE A 162 4.28 -3.87 -25.92
N ASN A 163 4.90 -3.93 -27.09
CA ASN A 163 4.53 -4.88 -28.14
C ASN A 163 5.17 -6.25 -27.92
N ASP A 164 6.30 -6.34 -27.22
CA ASP A 164 6.96 -7.60 -26.86
C ASP A 164 6.81 -7.91 -25.37
N ARG A 165 6.56 -9.19 -25.07
CA ARG A 165 6.20 -9.70 -23.75
C ARG A 165 7.39 -9.76 -22.79
N THR A 166 8.56 -10.16 -23.29
CA THR A 166 9.80 -10.29 -22.54
C THR A 166 10.42 -8.94 -22.23
N GLU A 167 10.41 -8.02 -23.21
CA GLU A 167 10.85 -6.64 -23.02
C GLU A 167 9.95 -5.90 -22.03
N ALA A 168 8.64 -6.12 -22.09
CA ALA A 168 7.66 -5.53 -21.16
C ALA A 168 7.92 -5.94 -19.70
N GLN A 169 8.24 -7.19 -19.45
CA GLN A 169 8.54 -7.69 -18.10
C GLN A 169 9.85 -7.10 -17.56
N ALA A 170 10.90 -7.10 -18.37
CA ALA A 170 12.20 -6.55 -17.99
C ALA A 170 12.12 -5.04 -17.68
N GLU A 171 11.41 -4.29 -18.51
CA GLU A 171 11.23 -2.85 -18.31
C GLU A 171 10.33 -2.53 -17.11
N ASN A 172 9.26 -3.30 -16.87
CA ASN A 172 8.45 -3.16 -15.66
C ASN A 172 9.29 -3.40 -14.40
N LEU A 173 10.11 -4.44 -14.41
CA LEU A 173 11.01 -4.76 -13.31
C LEU A 173 12.04 -3.65 -13.09
N ARG A 174 12.67 -3.18 -14.16
CA ARG A 174 13.63 -2.06 -14.12
C ARG A 174 13.01 -0.81 -13.50
N ARG A 175 11.79 -0.44 -13.91
CA ARG A 175 11.08 0.73 -13.38
C ARG A 175 10.72 0.58 -11.93
N MET A 176 10.31 -0.61 -11.53
CA MET A 176 10.06 -0.89 -10.12
C MET A 176 11.33 -0.70 -9.30
N PHE A 177 12.49 -1.15 -9.78
CA PHE A 177 13.78 -0.91 -9.10
C PHE A 177 14.15 0.58 -9.07
N LEU A 178 13.94 1.32 -10.16
CA LEU A 178 14.20 2.76 -10.19
C LEU A 178 13.25 3.53 -9.24
N ALA A 179 11.99 3.12 -9.15
CA ALA A 179 11.05 3.71 -8.20
C ALA A 179 11.42 3.36 -6.75
N MET A 180 11.87 2.13 -6.49
CA MET A 180 12.39 1.75 -5.16
C MET A 180 13.60 2.59 -4.76
N ALA A 181 14.47 2.90 -5.70
CA ALA A 181 15.64 3.74 -5.45
C ALA A 181 15.27 5.19 -5.15
N SER A 182 14.14 5.69 -5.68
CA SER A 182 13.64 7.04 -5.42
C SER A 182 12.77 7.10 -4.17
N ASP A 183 11.78 6.23 -4.03
CA ASP A 183 10.91 6.14 -2.86
C ASP A 183 10.25 4.76 -2.77
N ILE A 184 10.65 3.97 -1.77
CA ILE A 184 10.15 2.62 -1.53
C ILE A 184 8.64 2.59 -1.25
N ARG A 185 8.07 3.67 -0.72
CA ARG A 185 6.64 3.78 -0.39
C ARG A 185 5.76 3.66 -1.62
N VAL A 186 6.24 4.11 -2.79
CA VAL A 186 5.56 3.95 -4.09
C VAL A 186 5.32 2.47 -4.41
N VAL A 187 6.30 1.63 -4.07
CA VAL A 187 6.20 0.18 -4.30
C VAL A 187 5.22 -0.48 -3.33
N LEU A 188 5.17 -0.02 -2.06
CA LEU A 188 4.17 -0.50 -1.09
C LEU A 188 2.75 -0.27 -1.60
N VAL A 189 2.46 0.94 -2.07
CA VAL A 189 1.15 1.27 -2.68
C VAL A 189 0.86 0.38 -3.89
N LYS A 190 1.86 0.14 -4.74
CA LYS A 190 1.70 -0.70 -5.93
C LYS A 190 1.46 -2.17 -5.60
N LEU A 191 2.09 -2.69 -4.53
CA LEU A 191 1.85 -4.05 -4.05
C LEU A 191 0.43 -4.22 -3.48
N ALA A 192 -0.04 -3.25 -2.71
CA ALA A 192 -1.41 -3.25 -2.19
C ALA A 192 -2.45 -3.16 -3.32
N ASP A 193 -2.23 -2.28 -4.32
CA ASP A 193 -3.05 -2.19 -5.54
C ASP A 193 -3.08 -3.54 -6.27
N ARG A 194 -1.93 -4.18 -6.47
CA ARG A 194 -1.82 -5.50 -7.11
C ARG A 194 -2.57 -6.57 -6.33
N LEU A 195 -2.42 -6.60 -5.02
CA LEU A 195 -3.08 -7.59 -4.17
C LEU A 195 -4.60 -7.47 -4.24
N HIS A 196 -5.14 -6.26 -4.13
CA HIS A 196 -6.58 -6.06 -4.28
C HIS A 196 -7.07 -6.42 -5.70
N ASN A 197 -6.31 -6.06 -6.74
CA ASN A 197 -6.63 -6.46 -8.11
C ASN A 197 -6.65 -7.98 -8.27
N MET A 198 -5.73 -8.72 -7.65
CA MET A 198 -5.72 -10.20 -7.66
C MET A 198 -6.96 -10.80 -7.00
N ARG A 199 -7.44 -10.21 -5.90
CA ARG A 199 -8.69 -10.62 -5.22
C ARG A 199 -9.94 -10.45 -6.10
N THR A 200 -9.92 -9.50 -7.03
CA THR A 200 -11.08 -9.07 -7.84
C THR A 200 -10.96 -9.41 -9.33
N LEU A 201 -10.09 -10.34 -9.72
CA LEU A 201 -9.86 -10.71 -11.13
C LEU A 201 -11.04 -11.43 -11.80
N GLY A 202 -12.01 -11.94 -11.04
CA GLY A 202 -13.10 -12.78 -11.54
C GLY A 202 -13.89 -12.19 -12.70
N ALA A 203 -14.05 -10.86 -12.75
CA ALA A 203 -14.78 -10.18 -13.82
C ALA A 203 -14.00 -10.03 -15.14
N LEU A 204 -12.73 -10.44 -15.20
CA LEU A 204 -11.89 -10.29 -16.39
C LEU A 204 -11.87 -11.58 -17.22
N LYS A 205 -11.59 -11.44 -18.53
CA LYS A 205 -11.39 -12.57 -19.43
C LYS A 205 -10.22 -13.45 -18.97
N GLU A 206 -10.33 -14.78 -19.21
CA GLU A 206 -9.36 -15.78 -18.75
C GLU A 206 -7.91 -15.45 -19.13
N GLU A 207 -7.66 -15.13 -20.41
CA GLU A 207 -6.32 -14.79 -20.89
C GLU A 207 -5.67 -13.63 -20.11
N LYS A 208 -6.50 -12.62 -19.78
CA LYS A 208 -6.03 -11.47 -18.99
C LYS A 208 -5.77 -11.84 -17.55
N ARG A 209 -6.61 -12.69 -16.94
CA ARG A 209 -6.42 -13.21 -15.58
C ARG A 209 -5.11 -13.98 -15.47
N GLN A 210 -4.85 -14.89 -16.39
CA GLN A 210 -3.63 -15.69 -16.39
C GLN A 210 -2.37 -14.86 -16.62
N ARG A 211 -2.43 -13.85 -17.50
CA ARG A 211 -1.31 -12.93 -17.69
C ARG A 211 -0.98 -12.18 -16.40
N ILE A 212 -2.00 -11.62 -15.73
CA ILE A 212 -1.84 -10.89 -14.48
C ILE A 212 -1.30 -11.83 -13.38
N ALA A 213 -1.79 -13.06 -13.30
CA ALA A 213 -1.35 -14.05 -12.32
C ALA A 213 0.13 -14.44 -12.52
N ARG A 214 0.59 -14.66 -13.76
CA ARG A 214 2.01 -14.92 -14.04
C ARG A 214 2.89 -13.75 -13.64
N GLU A 215 2.56 -12.55 -14.08
CA GLU A 215 3.28 -11.33 -13.69
C GLU A 215 3.34 -11.16 -12.17
N THR A 216 2.24 -11.49 -11.48
CA THR A 216 2.16 -11.42 -10.02
C THR A 216 3.11 -12.41 -9.35
N ARG A 217 3.14 -13.66 -9.81
CA ARG A 217 4.00 -14.71 -9.27
C ARG A 217 5.49 -14.45 -9.56
N GLU A 218 5.80 -13.94 -10.75
CA GLU A 218 7.17 -13.76 -11.21
C GLU A 218 7.82 -12.46 -10.69
N ILE A 219 7.03 -11.40 -10.46
CA ILE A 219 7.56 -10.08 -10.11
C ILE A 219 7.09 -9.62 -8.73
N TYR A 220 5.77 -9.54 -8.51
CA TYR A 220 5.23 -8.88 -7.33
C TYR A 220 5.40 -9.70 -6.04
N ALA A 221 5.22 -11.01 -6.09
CA ALA A 221 5.39 -11.85 -4.92
C ALA A 221 6.87 -11.94 -4.46
N PRO A 222 7.88 -12.13 -5.34
CA PRO A 222 9.28 -11.99 -4.96
C PRO A 222 9.65 -10.61 -4.43
N LEU A 223 9.05 -9.55 -4.96
CA LEU A 223 9.27 -8.20 -4.49
C LEU A 223 8.73 -8.00 -3.07
N ALA A 224 7.50 -8.43 -2.81
CA ALA A 224 6.93 -8.42 -1.45
C ALA A 224 7.79 -9.20 -0.46
N ASN A 225 8.39 -10.33 -0.89
CA ASN A 225 9.31 -11.10 -0.08
C ASN A 225 10.58 -10.32 0.27
N ARG A 226 11.19 -9.64 -0.70
CA ARG A 226 12.41 -8.83 -0.48
C ARG A 226 12.17 -7.64 0.45
N LEU A 227 10.95 -7.10 0.43
CA LEU A 227 10.53 -6.01 1.32
C LEU A 227 10.10 -6.51 2.72
N GLY A 228 10.15 -7.82 2.98
CA GLY A 228 9.74 -8.39 4.27
C GLY A 228 8.22 -8.45 4.48
N ILE A 229 7.40 -8.10 3.48
CA ILE A 229 5.94 -8.10 3.58
C ILE A 229 5.41 -9.52 3.33
N GLY A 230 5.67 -10.42 4.27
CA GLY A 230 5.34 -11.84 4.15
C GLY A 230 3.87 -12.08 3.86
N ARG A 231 2.95 -11.33 4.49
CA ARG A 231 1.50 -11.46 4.27
C ARG A 231 1.13 -11.23 2.80
N PHE A 232 1.61 -10.16 2.18
CA PHE A 232 1.34 -9.89 0.76
C PHE A 232 1.95 -10.95 -0.15
N LYS A 233 3.20 -11.36 0.14
CA LYS A 233 3.86 -12.43 -0.63
C LYS A 233 2.98 -13.67 -0.70
N TRP A 234 2.54 -14.20 0.44
CA TRP A 234 1.82 -15.47 0.48
C TRP A 234 0.47 -15.40 -0.18
N GLU A 235 -0.25 -14.32 0.04
CA GLU A 235 -1.55 -14.15 -0.57
C GLU A 235 -1.44 -13.96 -2.08
N LEU A 236 -0.45 -13.20 -2.57
CA LEU A 236 -0.17 -13.06 -3.99
C LEU A 236 0.22 -14.40 -4.64
N GLU A 237 1.05 -15.21 -3.96
CA GLU A 237 1.44 -16.54 -4.43
C GLU A 237 0.24 -17.48 -4.49
N ASP A 238 -0.60 -17.55 -3.45
CA ASP A 238 -1.77 -18.44 -3.40
C ASP A 238 -2.84 -18.05 -4.42
N LEU A 239 -3.11 -16.74 -4.58
CA LEU A 239 -4.04 -16.25 -5.60
C LEU A 239 -3.54 -16.52 -7.03
N ALA A 240 -2.24 -16.36 -7.28
CA ALA A 240 -1.65 -16.70 -8.57
C ALA A 240 -1.66 -18.21 -8.82
N PHE A 241 -1.37 -19.03 -7.81
CA PHE A 241 -1.40 -20.48 -7.89
C PHE A 241 -2.80 -21.01 -8.23
N LYS A 242 -3.83 -20.48 -7.56
CA LYS A 242 -5.23 -20.81 -7.87
C LYS A 242 -5.63 -20.58 -9.32
N LEU A 243 -5.04 -19.57 -9.97
CA LEU A 243 -5.36 -19.19 -11.35
C LEU A 243 -4.51 -19.94 -12.39
N LEU A 244 -3.26 -20.23 -12.05
CA LEU A 244 -2.31 -20.81 -12.99
C LEU A 244 -2.33 -22.34 -12.99
N GLU A 245 -2.50 -22.95 -11.82
CA GLU A 245 -2.54 -24.40 -11.61
C GLU A 245 -3.79 -24.80 -10.79
N PRO A 246 -5.02 -24.63 -11.33
CA PRO A 246 -6.26 -24.80 -10.57
C PRO A 246 -6.51 -26.23 -10.07
N GLU A 247 -6.01 -27.24 -10.77
CA GLU A 247 -6.13 -28.65 -10.37
C GLU A 247 -5.26 -28.94 -9.15
N ALA A 248 -3.97 -28.65 -9.25
CA ALA A 248 -3.02 -28.80 -8.15
C ALA A 248 -3.42 -27.96 -6.92
N PHE A 249 -3.99 -26.74 -7.14
CA PHE A 249 -4.51 -25.94 -6.05
C PHE A 249 -5.64 -26.63 -5.30
N ARG A 250 -6.60 -27.26 -6.01
CA ARG A 250 -7.72 -27.99 -5.39
C ARG A 250 -7.25 -29.20 -4.62
N GLU A 251 -6.37 -30.01 -5.20
CA GLU A 251 -5.78 -31.18 -4.55
C GLU A 251 -5.10 -30.81 -3.22
N ILE A 252 -4.21 -29.84 -3.25
CA ILE A 252 -3.53 -29.36 -2.03
C ILE A 252 -4.51 -28.77 -1.04
N GLN A 253 -5.51 -28.00 -1.50
CA GLN A 253 -6.52 -27.41 -0.64
C GLN A 253 -7.34 -28.49 0.11
N GLU A 254 -7.74 -29.55 -0.55
CA GLU A 254 -8.49 -30.67 0.04
C GLU A 254 -7.63 -31.42 1.06
N GLU A 255 -6.39 -31.77 0.70
CA GLU A 255 -5.48 -32.45 1.63
C GLU A 255 -5.12 -31.62 2.85
N VAL A 256 -4.98 -30.31 2.67
CA VAL A 256 -4.70 -29.38 3.78
C VAL A 256 -5.92 -29.14 4.64
N ALA A 257 -7.12 -29.07 4.06
CA ALA A 257 -8.37 -28.84 4.78
C ALA A 257 -8.66 -29.99 5.77
N THR A 258 -8.45 -31.25 5.37
CA THR A 258 -8.66 -32.43 6.22
C THR A 258 -7.79 -32.43 7.49
N LYS A 259 -6.64 -31.79 7.46
CA LYS A 259 -5.66 -31.74 8.58
C LYS A 259 -5.54 -30.35 9.24
N ARG A 260 -6.45 -29.44 8.93
CA ARG A 260 -6.32 -28.04 9.38
C ARG A 260 -6.36 -27.89 10.91
N SER A 261 -7.36 -28.48 11.54
CA SER A 261 -7.53 -28.41 12.99
C SER A 261 -6.36 -29.03 13.75
N GLU A 262 -5.87 -30.19 13.29
CA GLU A 262 -4.71 -30.87 13.86
C GLU A 262 -3.43 -30.02 13.76
N ARG A 263 -3.23 -29.35 12.61
CA ARG A 263 -2.07 -28.47 12.37
C ARG A 263 -2.13 -27.21 13.22
N GLU A 264 -3.32 -26.59 13.34
CA GLU A 264 -3.53 -25.42 14.21
C GLU A 264 -3.30 -25.76 15.67
N GLN A 265 -3.77 -26.91 16.11
CA GLN A 265 -3.54 -27.40 17.48
C GLN A 265 -2.04 -27.66 17.75
N ARG A 266 -1.35 -28.36 16.86
CA ARG A 266 0.11 -28.59 16.97
C ARG A 266 0.89 -27.29 16.99
N LEU A 267 0.50 -26.31 16.18
CA LEU A 267 1.11 -24.99 16.15
C LEU A 267 0.93 -24.27 17.48
N GLY A 268 -0.28 -24.28 18.03
CA GLY A 268 -0.59 -23.67 19.33
C GLY A 268 0.25 -24.28 20.47
N VAL A 269 0.37 -25.61 20.50
CA VAL A 269 1.23 -26.31 21.48
C VAL A 269 2.71 -25.88 21.31
N THR A 270 3.21 -25.80 20.09
CA THR A 270 4.60 -25.40 19.82
C THR A 270 4.87 -23.96 20.23
N VAL A 271 3.97 -23.04 19.94
CA VAL A 271 4.07 -21.62 20.34
C VAL A 271 4.05 -21.51 21.87
N GLY A 272 3.15 -22.24 22.55
CA GLY A 272 3.09 -22.28 24.01
C GLY A 272 4.40 -22.75 24.66
N LEU A 273 4.97 -23.84 24.15
CA LEU A 273 6.24 -24.37 24.65
C LEU A 273 7.42 -23.40 24.42
N LEU A 274 7.43 -22.68 23.29
CA LEU A 274 8.45 -21.69 23.03
C LEU A 274 8.32 -20.48 23.95
N ASN A 275 7.13 -19.96 24.15
CA ASN A 275 6.89 -18.86 25.10
C ASN A 275 7.37 -19.24 26.52
N GLU A 276 6.96 -20.41 27.00
CA GLU A 276 7.39 -20.90 28.32
C GLU A 276 8.92 -21.01 28.46
N ARG A 277 9.61 -21.46 27.41
CA ARG A 277 11.08 -21.53 27.42
C ARG A 277 11.75 -20.16 27.40
N LEU A 278 11.19 -19.21 26.64
CA LEU A 278 11.69 -17.84 26.56
C LEU A 278 11.52 -17.11 27.89
N GLU A 279 10.35 -17.25 28.53
CA GLU A 279 10.09 -16.72 29.88
C GLU A 279 11.08 -17.28 30.91
N ARG A 280 11.30 -18.60 30.93
CA ARG A 280 12.30 -19.24 31.80
C ARG A 280 13.75 -18.77 31.53
N ALA A 281 14.04 -18.34 30.30
CA ALA A 281 15.33 -17.77 29.92
C ALA A 281 15.45 -16.27 30.24
N GLY A 282 14.43 -15.64 30.86
CA GLY A 282 14.40 -14.22 31.19
C GLY A 282 14.15 -13.30 30.00
N LEU A 283 13.60 -13.83 28.91
CA LEU A 283 13.30 -13.07 27.68
C LEU A 283 11.80 -12.71 27.64
N GLU A 284 11.36 -11.86 28.58
CA GLU A 284 9.96 -11.50 28.78
C GLU A 284 9.34 -10.63 27.67
N HIS A 285 10.16 -10.05 26.80
CA HIS A 285 9.70 -9.15 25.72
C HIS A 285 9.71 -9.80 24.33
N CYS A 286 9.76 -11.14 24.26
CA CYS A 286 9.75 -11.86 23.00
C CYS A 286 8.32 -12.26 22.63
N GLU A 287 7.86 -11.84 21.47
CA GLU A 287 6.61 -12.31 20.88
C GLU A 287 6.87 -13.51 19.97
N VAL A 288 6.26 -14.65 20.29
CA VAL A 288 6.30 -15.85 19.44
C VAL A 288 4.99 -15.99 18.69
N SER A 289 5.05 -15.86 17.38
CA SER A 289 3.92 -16.12 16.50
C SER A 289 4.19 -17.29 15.58
N GLY A 290 3.16 -18.10 15.35
CA GLY A 290 3.23 -19.23 14.44
C GLY A 290 2.10 -19.19 13.42
N ARG A 291 2.33 -19.73 12.24
CA ARG A 291 1.33 -19.80 11.18
C ARG A 291 1.46 -21.06 10.34
N PRO A 292 0.33 -21.59 9.84
CA PRO A 292 0.36 -22.64 8.84
C PRO A 292 1.05 -22.17 7.56
N LYS A 293 1.74 -23.06 6.88
CA LYS A 293 2.34 -22.77 5.59
C LYS A 293 1.23 -22.59 4.54
N HIS A 294 1.35 -21.57 3.68
CA HIS A 294 0.41 -21.27 2.61
C HIS A 294 0.48 -22.33 1.48
N LEU A 295 -0.59 -22.46 0.67
CA LEU A 295 -0.79 -23.57 -0.25
C LEU A 295 0.30 -23.64 -1.32
N PHE A 296 0.62 -22.54 -1.99
CA PHE A 296 1.71 -22.49 -2.96
C PHE A 296 3.05 -22.91 -2.35
N GLY A 297 3.31 -22.48 -1.13
CA GLY A 297 4.53 -22.84 -0.43
C GLY A 297 4.62 -24.33 -0.08
N ILE A 298 3.50 -25.03 0.09
CA ILE A 298 3.45 -26.48 0.22
C ILE A 298 3.74 -27.12 -1.13
N TRP A 299 2.96 -26.76 -2.15
CA TRP A 299 3.09 -27.27 -3.50
C TRP A 299 4.52 -27.13 -4.06
N SER A 300 5.09 -25.93 -3.95
CA SER A 300 6.47 -25.65 -4.43
C SER A 300 7.56 -26.47 -3.76
N LYS A 301 7.30 -27.12 -2.61
CA LYS A 301 8.25 -28.03 -1.95
C LYS A 301 8.05 -29.49 -2.32
N MET A 302 6.93 -29.80 -2.96
CA MET A 302 6.61 -31.15 -3.43
C MET A 302 7.09 -31.38 -4.87
N GLN A 303 7.42 -30.29 -5.60
CA GLN A 303 8.06 -30.33 -6.92
C GLN A 303 9.58 -30.49 -6.79
#